data_3e074b03704f4e5e0c8b89d9f95cf301
#
_entry.id   3e074b03704f4e5e0c8b89d9f95cf301
#
_cell.length_a   1.000
_cell.length_b   1.000
_cell.length_c   1.000
_cell.angle_alpha   90.00
_cell.angle_beta   90.00
_cell.angle_gamma   90.00
#
_symmetry.space_group_name_H-M   'P 1'
#
loop_
_entity.id
_entity.type
_entity.pdbx_description
1 polymer ?
#
loop_
_entity_poly.entity_id
_entity_poly.type
_entity_poly.pdbx_seq_one_letter_code
_entity_poly.pdbx_strand_id
1 'polypeptide(L)'
;MDSDTLPEESPAERRRQRVRTAILDAAERVFSNEGEAGLSIRRLAEEIDYSPAAIYKYFGSKEELLDELKESFFERLMATVDRAALTSLPFEARVRQCFAKYVETAIERPHHYAAAFASAADPSAKMDDPGCWEDFEKTHKGQAFMVVVGLVREGQEIGVFDASFDPYIAAKSLWASMHGVALLLIHLPGFPGLLPGSDRGIDTAQFVQFHAGLLFRSLCASPASPACSGQHA
;
A
#
# COMPACT_ATOMS: atom_id res chain seq x y z
N MET A 1 18.86 32.95 19.83
CA MET A 1 17.44 32.60 19.59
C MET A 1 17.17 33.01 18.16
N ASP A 2 17.64 32.18 17.23
CA ASP A 2 17.37 32.38 15.80
C ASP A 2 16.09 31.64 15.47
N SER A 3 15.06 32.43 15.15
CA SER A 3 13.79 31.93 14.64
C SER A 3 14.01 31.41 13.22
N ASP A 4 14.06 30.12 13.09
CA ASP A 4 14.10 29.39 11.81
C ASP A 4 12.73 29.62 11.11
N THR A 5 12.60 30.78 10.44
CA THR A 5 11.45 31.10 9.59
C THR A 5 11.65 30.35 8.28
N LEU A 6 10.89 29.29 8.08
CA LEU A 6 10.77 28.62 6.76
C LEU A 6 10.47 29.72 5.72
N PRO A 7 11.14 29.70 4.55
CA PRO A 7 10.92 30.70 3.52
C PRO A 7 9.46 30.67 3.08
N GLU A 8 8.76 31.80 3.21
CA GLU A 8 7.40 31.94 2.69
C GLU A 8 7.40 31.75 1.16
N GLU A 9 6.63 30.78 0.70
CA GLU A 9 6.43 30.54 -0.74
C GLU A 9 5.97 31.81 -1.44
N SER A 10 6.59 32.14 -2.57
CA SER A 10 6.21 33.28 -3.38
C SER A 10 4.78 33.13 -3.95
N PRO A 11 4.08 34.25 -4.28
CA PRO A 11 2.77 34.18 -4.92
C PRO A 11 2.77 33.39 -6.24
N ALA A 12 3.89 33.38 -6.97
CA ALA A 12 4.07 32.63 -8.20
C ALA A 12 4.16 31.13 -7.94
N GLU A 13 4.90 30.72 -6.90
CA GLU A 13 5.02 29.31 -6.47
C GLU A 13 3.68 28.77 -5.98
N ARG A 14 2.95 29.52 -5.16
CA ARG A 14 1.60 29.14 -4.71
C ARG A 14 0.62 28.97 -5.88
N ARG A 15 0.74 29.84 -6.92
CA ARG A 15 -0.07 29.72 -8.14
C ARG A 15 0.33 28.47 -8.94
N ARG A 16 1.63 28.21 -9.07
CA ARG A 16 2.17 27.03 -9.75
C ARG A 16 1.66 25.77 -9.09
N GLN A 17 1.76 25.69 -7.77
CA GLN A 17 1.32 24.53 -7.00
C GLN A 17 -0.19 24.28 -7.12
N ARG A 18 -1.01 25.34 -7.08
CA ARG A 18 -2.46 25.20 -7.27
C ARG A 18 -2.81 24.61 -8.63
N VAL A 19 -2.14 25.05 -9.70
CA VAL A 19 -2.41 24.51 -11.05
C VAL A 19 -1.93 23.06 -11.13
N ARG A 20 -0.76 22.75 -10.58
CA ARG A 20 -0.25 21.37 -10.54
C ARG A 20 -1.21 20.44 -9.79
N THR A 21 -1.72 20.85 -8.66
CA THR A 21 -2.73 20.11 -7.89
C THR A 21 -4.01 19.91 -8.71
N ALA A 22 -4.50 20.94 -9.40
CA ALA A 22 -5.69 20.82 -10.24
C ALA A 22 -5.51 19.81 -11.40
N ILE A 23 -4.31 19.74 -11.99
CA ILE A 23 -3.99 18.74 -13.02
C ILE A 23 -4.01 17.33 -12.41
N LEU A 24 -3.40 17.13 -11.24
CA LEU A 24 -3.40 15.85 -10.55
C LEU A 24 -4.80 15.41 -10.14
N ASP A 25 -5.62 16.32 -9.61
CA ASP A 25 -7.00 16.01 -9.23
C ASP A 25 -7.86 15.60 -10.44
N ALA A 26 -7.68 16.26 -11.59
CA ALA A 26 -8.34 15.87 -12.82
C ALA A 26 -7.83 14.50 -13.32
N ALA A 27 -6.52 14.31 -13.32
CA ALA A 27 -5.91 13.05 -13.71
C ALA A 27 -6.38 11.90 -12.80
N GLU A 28 -6.47 12.12 -11.49
CA GLU A 28 -6.96 11.15 -10.53
C GLU A 28 -8.42 10.76 -10.79
N ARG A 29 -9.30 11.75 -11.10
CA ARG A 29 -10.69 11.44 -11.43
C ARG A 29 -10.80 10.58 -12.67
N VAL A 30 -10.11 10.94 -13.76
CA VAL A 30 -10.12 10.17 -15.01
C VAL A 30 -9.53 8.77 -14.77
N PHE A 31 -8.41 8.70 -14.10
CA PHE A 31 -7.69 7.45 -13.84
C PHE A 31 -8.49 6.50 -12.92
N SER A 32 -9.16 7.03 -11.91
CA SER A 32 -10.01 6.22 -11.01
C SER A 32 -11.18 5.57 -11.73
N ASN A 33 -11.70 6.22 -12.78
CA ASN A 33 -12.88 5.73 -13.50
C ASN A 33 -12.52 4.86 -14.72
N GLU A 34 -11.45 5.19 -15.43
CA GLU A 34 -11.16 4.62 -16.75
C GLU A 34 -9.74 4.02 -16.85
N GLY A 35 -8.96 4.12 -15.80
CA GLY A 35 -7.57 3.64 -15.77
C GLY A 35 -6.66 4.43 -16.71
N GLU A 36 -5.51 3.83 -17.03
CA GLU A 36 -4.49 4.44 -17.90
C GLU A 36 -4.98 4.68 -19.34
N ALA A 37 -5.88 3.83 -19.82
CA ALA A 37 -6.43 3.93 -21.17
C ALA A 37 -7.27 5.19 -21.37
N GLY A 38 -7.96 5.67 -20.33
CA GLY A 38 -8.75 6.90 -20.36
C GLY A 38 -7.92 8.18 -20.23
N LEU A 39 -6.68 8.07 -19.76
CA LEU A 39 -5.84 9.23 -19.44
C LEU A 39 -5.10 9.75 -20.69
N SER A 40 -5.39 10.98 -21.08
CA SER A 40 -4.61 11.70 -22.09
C SER A 40 -4.41 13.15 -21.69
N ILE A 41 -3.25 13.74 -22.05
CA ILE A 41 -2.93 15.14 -21.75
C ILE A 41 -3.95 16.10 -22.37
N ARG A 42 -4.47 15.79 -23.58
CA ARG A 42 -5.49 16.58 -24.22
C ARG A 42 -6.79 16.62 -23.41
N ARG A 43 -7.27 15.47 -22.98
CA ARG A 43 -8.48 15.34 -22.17
C ARG A 43 -8.35 16.08 -20.84
N LEU A 44 -7.20 15.93 -20.17
CA LEU A 44 -6.95 16.64 -18.90
C LEU A 44 -6.95 18.15 -19.10
N ALA A 45 -6.35 18.62 -20.19
CA ALA A 45 -6.35 20.04 -20.53
C ALA A 45 -7.77 20.58 -20.75
N GLU A 46 -8.62 19.83 -21.47
CA GLU A 46 -10.03 20.16 -21.68
C GLU A 46 -10.81 20.18 -20.36
N GLU A 47 -10.55 19.26 -19.43
CA GLU A 47 -11.26 19.15 -18.14
C GLU A 47 -10.97 20.31 -17.18
N ILE A 48 -9.79 20.92 -17.28
CA ILE A 48 -9.38 22.02 -16.39
C ILE A 48 -9.27 23.38 -17.10
N ASP A 49 -9.80 23.51 -18.32
CA ASP A 49 -9.77 24.72 -19.16
C ASP A 49 -8.34 25.23 -19.43
N TYR A 50 -7.41 24.33 -19.69
CA TYR A 50 -6.02 24.63 -20.04
C TYR A 50 -5.69 24.10 -21.44
N SER A 51 -4.58 24.60 -22.02
CA SER A 51 -4.03 23.96 -23.23
C SER A 51 -3.13 22.77 -22.89
N PRO A 52 -3.02 21.76 -23.78
CA PRO A 52 -2.07 20.66 -23.60
C PRO A 52 -0.63 21.14 -23.36
N ALA A 53 -0.22 22.22 -24.07
CA ALA A 53 1.09 22.82 -23.87
C ALA A 53 1.28 23.44 -22.48
N ALA A 54 0.20 23.87 -21.83
CA ALA A 54 0.26 24.36 -20.46
C ALA A 54 0.49 23.23 -19.46
N ILE A 55 -0.11 22.05 -19.67
CA ILE A 55 0.11 20.87 -18.81
C ILE A 55 1.57 20.43 -18.85
N TYR A 56 2.19 20.40 -20.04
CA TYR A 56 3.59 20.04 -20.20
C TYR A 56 4.59 20.98 -19.49
N LYS A 57 4.15 22.17 -19.03
CA LYS A 57 4.96 23.05 -18.17
C LYS A 57 5.03 22.57 -16.72
N TYR A 58 4.11 21.71 -16.31
CA TYR A 58 4.00 21.17 -14.94
C TYR A 58 4.44 19.72 -14.84
N PHE A 59 4.22 18.95 -15.92
CA PHE A 59 4.59 17.55 -16.06
C PHE A 59 5.28 17.38 -17.41
N GLY A 60 6.53 16.98 -17.41
CA GLY A 60 7.34 16.87 -18.63
C GLY A 60 6.82 15.82 -19.61
N SER A 61 6.10 14.81 -19.09
CA SER A 61 5.51 13.73 -19.90
C SER A 61 4.23 13.18 -19.26
N LYS A 62 3.49 12.34 -20.01
CA LYS A 62 2.37 11.54 -19.46
C LYS A 62 2.88 10.53 -18.45
N GLU A 63 4.04 9.96 -18.68
CA GLU A 63 4.69 8.98 -17.81
C GLU A 63 5.00 9.58 -16.43
N GLU A 64 5.54 10.80 -16.38
CA GLU A 64 5.77 11.52 -15.11
C GLU A 64 4.46 11.71 -14.33
N LEU A 65 3.38 12.10 -15.01
CA LEU A 65 2.07 12.23 -14.39
C LEU A 65 1.53 10.89 -13.87
N LEU A 66 1.73 9.80 -14.63
CA LEU A 66 1.35 8.46 -14.22
C LEU A 66 2.15 7.98 -13.02
N ASP A 67 3.43 8.28 -12.95
CA ASP A 67 4.28 7.89 -11.82
C ASP A 67 3.84 8.59 -10.54
N GLU A 68 3.43 9.85 -10.59
CA GLU A 68 2.82 10.52 -9.44
C GLU A 68 1.48 9.90 -9.02
N LEU A 69 0.64 9.50 -9.98
CA LEU A 69 -0.61 8.80 -9.66
C LEU A 69 -0.36 7.43 -9.00
N LYS A 70 0.69 6.72 -9.39
CA LYS A 70 1.11 5.45 -8.76
C LYS A 70 1.61 5.69 -7.33
N GLU A 71 2.44 6.70 -7.14
CA GLU A 71 2.95 7.07 -5.81
C GLU A 71 1.80 7.51 -4.88
N SER A 72 0.79 8.23 -5.39
CA SER A 72 -0.35 8.67 -4.59
C SER A 72 -1.13 7.53 -3.92
N PHE A 73 -1.13 6.33 -4.51
CA PHE A 73 -1.72 5.14 -3.89
C PHE A 73 -1.00 4.77 -2.59
N PHE A 74 0.33 4.68 -2.64
CA PHE A 74 1.13 4.31 -1.46
C PHE A 74 1.15 5.42 -0.41
N GLU A 75 1.18 6.69 -0.83
CA GLU A 75 1.05 7.83 0.08
C GLU A 75 -0.26 7.75 0.89
N ARG A 76 -1.38 7.49 0.23
CA ARG A 76 -2.68 7.32 0.90
C ARG A 76 -2.71 6.08 1.79
N LEU A 77 -2.13 4.97 1.32
CA LEU A 77 -2.00 3.76 2.12
C LEU A 77 -1.21 4.07 3.40
N MET A 78 -0.08 4.75 3.28
CA MET A 78 0.75 5.15 4.42
C MET A 78 -0.02 6.04 5.39
N ALA A 79 -0.73 7.07 4.90
CA ALA A 79 -1.55 7.94 5.75
C ALA A 79 -2.66 7.17 6.51
N THR A 80 -3.13 6.05 5.97
CA THR A 80 -4.12 5.18 6.59
C THR A 80 -3.48 4.24 7.61
N VAL A 81 -2.32 3.68 7.29
CA VAL A 81 -1.56 2.76 8.15
C VAL A 81 -0.97 3.49 9.36
N ASP A 82 -0.42 4.70 9.18
CA ASP A 82 0.09 5.51 10.29
C ASP A 82 -0.99 5.83 11.32
N ARG A 83 -2.21 6.15 10.87
CA ARG A 83 -3.36 6.33 11.78
C ARG A 83 -3.71 5.05 12.53
N ALA A 84 -3.58 3.89 11.91
CA ALA A 84 -3.83 2.60 12.55
C ALA A 84 -2.72 2.22 13.55
N ALA A 85 -1.46 2.58 13.26
CA ALA A 85 -0.33 2.31 14.14
C ALA A 85 -0.30 3.23 15.38
N LEU A 86 -0.78 4.47 15.24
CA LEU A 86 -0.82 5.47 16.31
C LEU A 86 -2.00 5.29 17.29
N THR A 87 -2.89 4.33 17.05
CA THR A 87 -3.99 4.03 17.98
C THR A 87 -3.49 3.24 19.17
N SER A 88 -4.07 3.46 20.35
CA SER A 88 -3.81 2.70 21.59
C SER A 88 -4.35 1.27 21.57
N LEU A 89 -4.53 0.70 20.38
CA LEU A 89 -5.06 -0.65 20.20
C LEU A 89 -4.03 -1.72 20.61
N PRO A 90 -4.50 -2.86 21.13
CA PRO A 90 -3.64 -4.03 21.33
C PRO A 90 -2.89 -4.42 20.05
N PHE A 91 -1.70 -4.99 20.20
CA PHE A 91 -0.81 -5.34 19.08
C PHE A 91 -1.51 -6.15 17.98
N GLU A 92 -2.24 -7.21 18.34
CA GLU A 92 -3.01 -8.01 17.37
C GLU A 92 -3.98 -7.16 16.55
N ALA A 93 -4.73 -6.28 17.21
CA ALA A 93 -5.71 -5.42 16.55
C ALA A 93 -5.03 -4.45 15.56
N ARG A 94 -3.85 -3.89 15.92
CA ARG A 94 -3.05 -3.03 15.03
C ARG A 94 -2.57 -3.78 13.79
N VAL A 95 -2.03 -4.97 13.95
CA VAL A 95 -1.56 -5.82 12.84
C VAL A 95 -2.72 -6.17 11.91
N ARG A 96 -3.83 -6.63 12.46
CA ARG A 96 -5.02 -6.98 11.66
C ARG A 96 -5.60 -5.77 10.93
N GLN A 97 -5.62 -4.62 11.58
CA GLN A 97 -6.10 -3.38 10.97
C GLN A 97 -5.17 -2.92 9.83
N CYS A 98 -3.85 -3.02 10.00
CA CYS A 98 -2.88 -2.72 8.94
C CYS A 98 -3.15 -3.58 7.69
N PHE A 99 -3.36 -4.89 7.86
CA PHE A 99 -3.64 -5.80 6.76
C PHE A 99 -4.99 -5.50 6.09
N ALA A 100 -6.02 -5.25 6.90
CA ALA A 100 -7.34 -4.92 6.38
C ALA A 100 -7.30 -3.60 5.58
N LYS A 101 -6.62 -2.58 6.09
CA LYS A 101 -6.50 -1.27 5.42
C LYS A 101 -5.77 -1.35 4.09
N TYR A 102 -4.76 -2.21 3.96
CA TYR A 102 -4.12 -2.46 2.67
C TYR A 102 -5.13 -2.95 1.62
N VAL A 103 -5.91 -3.97 1.97
CA VAL A 103 -6.90 -4.56 1.05
C VAL A 103 -8.05 -3.59 0.76
N GLU A 104 -8.57 -2.90 1.79
CA GLU A 104 -9.63 -1.90 1.65
C GLU A 104 -9.20 -0.78 0.70
N THR A 105 -8.01 -0.20 0.88
CA THR A 105 -7.47 0.85 0.00
C THR A 105 -7.33 0.38 -1.44
N ALA A 106 -6.91 -0.88 -1.64
CA ALA A 106 -6.79 -1.47 -2.98
C ALA A 106 -8.15 -1.62 -3.67
N ILE A 107 -9.18 -2.04 -2.94
CA ILE A 107 -10.55 -2.19 -3.48
C ILE A 107 -11.19 -0.83 -3.78
N GLU A 108 -10.96 0.16 -2.94
CA GLU A 108 -11.48 1.51 -3.12
C GLU A 108 -10.87 2.21 -4.34
N ARG A 109 -9.65 1.83 -4.74
CA ARG A 109 -8.90 2.46 -5.84
C ARG A 109 -8.25 1.44 -6.77
N PRO A 110 -9.05 0.61 -7.46
CA PRO A 110 -8.54 -0.53 -8.22
C PRO A 110 -7.60 -0.14 -9.37
N HIS A 111 -7.85 1.01 -10.04
CA HIS A 111 -6.99 1.47 -11.13
C HIS A 111 -5.64 1.96 -10.62
N HIS A 112 -5.60 2.71 -9.51
CA HIS A 112 -4.35 3.14 -8.87
C HIS A 112 -3.57 1.94 -8.37
N TYR A 113 -4.25 1.00 -7.73
CA TYR A 113 -3.64 -0.24 -7.26
C TYR A 113 -3.02 -1.03 -8.42
N ALA A 114 -3.79 -1.26 -9.50
CA ALA A 114 -3.29 -1.95 -10.67
C ALA A 114 -2.06 -1.24 -11.27
N ALA A 115 -2.09 0.09 -11.41
CA ALA A 115 -0.97 0.86 -11.94
C ALA A 115 0.27 0.81 -11.04
N ALA A 116 0.10 0.88 -9.72
CA ALA A 116 1.20 0.80 -8.76
C ALA A 116 1.98 -0.53 -8.84
N PHE A 117 1.36 -1.58 -9.38
CA PHE A 117 1.96 -2.90 -9.56
C PHE A 117 2.16 -3.31 -11.03
N ALA A 118 1.62 -2.55 -11.99
CA ALA A 118 1.75 -2.83 -13.43
C ALA A 118 3.11 -2.41 -14.03
N SER A 119 3.96 -1.70 -13.29
CA SER A 119 5.33 -1.42 -13.76
C SER A 119 5.98 -2.75 -14.08
N ALA A 120 6.24 -2.97 -15.38
CA ALA A 120 7.08 -4.07 -15.82
C ALA A 120 8.36 -3.98 -14.99
N ALA A 121 8.61 -4.99 -14.18
CA ALA A 121 9.91 -5.13 -13.56
C ALA A 121 10.91 -5.05 -14.73
N ASP A 122 11.79 -4.06 -14.70
CA ASP A 122 12.88 -4.02 -15.67
C ASP A 122 13.64 -5.35 -15.50
N PRO A 123 13.62 -6.25 -16.49
CA PRO A 123 14.30 -7.54 -16.37
C PRO A 123 15.81 -7.38 -16.16
N SER A 124 16.34 -6.17 -16.41
CA SER A 124 17.75 -5.81 -16.21
C SER A 124 18.01 -5.22 -14.83
N ALA A 125 16.98 -4.87 -14.06
CA ALA A 125 17.15 -4.38 -12.69
C ALA A 125 17.76 -5.50 -11.84
N LYS A 126 19.02 -5.35 -11.53
CA LYS A 126 19.74 -6.24 -10.62
C LYS A 126 19.21 -6.00 -9.20
N MET A 127 18.22 -6.77 -8.80
CA MET A 127 17.65 -6.71 -7.46
C MET A 127 18.67 -7.08 -6.35
N ASP A 128 19.87 -7.52 -6.75
CA ASP A 128 20.99 -7.86 -5.85
C ASP A 128 21.92 -6.66 -5.59
N ASP A 129 21.68 -5.50 -6.22
CA ASP A 129 22.46 -4.30 -5.97
C ASP A 129 21.99 -3.63 -4.66
N PRO A 130 22.88 -3.44 -3.67
CA PRO A 130 22.55 -2.74 -2.41
C PRO A 130 21.96 -1.35 -2.63
N GLY A 131 22.40 -0.62 -3.66
CA GLY A 131 21.85 0.69 -4.03
C GLY A 131 20.39 0.63 -4.46
N CYS A 132 19.98 -0.45 -5.11
CA CYS A 132 18.57 -0.68 -5.49
C CYS A 132 17.65 -0.79 -4.26
N TRP A 133 18.14 -1.39 -3.16
CA TRP A 133 17.39 -1.49 -1.92
C TRP A 133 17.23 -0.13 -1.23
N GLU A 134 18.32 0.64 -1.12
CA GLU A 134 18.29 1.98 -0.52
C GLU A 134 17.35 2.92 -1.27
N ASP A 135 17.31 2.85 -2.60
CA ASP A 135 16.40 3.64 -3.41
C ASP A 135 14.94 3.17 -3.27
N PHE A 136 14.71 1.86 -3.17
CA PHE A 136 13.39 1.32 -2.89
C PHE A 136 12.84 1.78 -1.54
N GLU A 137 13.65 1.79 -0.47
CA GLU A 137 13.22 2.24 0.87
C GLU A 137 12.81 3.71 0.90
N LYS A 138 13.32 4.54 -0.02
CA LYS A 138 12.94 5.96 -0.13
C LYS A 138 11.57 6.16 -0.77
N THR A 139 11.08 5.18 -1.54
CA THR A 139 9.74 5.25 -2.16
C THR A 139 8.65 5.03 -1.13
N HIS A 140 7.44 5.58 -1.38
CA HIS A 140 6.27 5.28 -0.53
C HIS A 140 5.94 3.78 -0.49
N LYS A 141 6.17 3.07 -1.61
CA LYS A 141 6.04 1.61 -1.68
C LYS A 141 7.00 0.90 -0.74
N GLY A 142 8.26 1.31 -0.72
CA GLY A 142 9.27 0.78 0.20
C GLY A 142 8.93 1.09 1.65
N GLN A 143 8.53 2.32 1.95
CA GLN A 143 8.09 2.72 3.29
C GLN A 143 6.89 1.89 3.76
N ALA A 144 5.89 1.66 2.90
CA ALA A 144 4.75 0.78 3.21
C ALA A 144 5.20 -0.66 3.52
N PHE A 145 6.19 -1.18 2.77
CA PHE A 145 6.78 -2.49 3.05
C PHE A 145 7.50 -2.51 4.41
N MET A 146 8.28 -1.47 4.72
CA MET A 146 9.00 -1.37 5.99
C MET A 146 8.09 -1.29 7.21
N VAL A 147 6.86 -0.74 7.08
CA VAL A 147 5.84 -0.84 8.14
C VAL A 147 5.51 -2.29 8.46
N VAL A 148 5.34 -3.14 7.46
CA VAL A 148 5.07 -4.58 7.68
C VAL A 148 6.26 -5.27 8.33
N VAL A 149 7.49 -4.98 7.90
CA VAL A 149 8.72 -5.47 8.54
C VAL A 149 8.79 -5.05 10.01
N GLY A 150 8.48 -3.78 10.29
CA GLY A 150 8.44 -3.23 11.66
C GLY A 150 7.44 -3.97 12.55
N LEU A 151 6.23 -4.25 12.06
CA LEU A 151 5.22 -5.02 12.80
C LEU A 151 5.68 -6.45 13.08
N VAL A 152 6.38 -7.10 12.14
CA VAL A 152 6.92 -8.45 12.39
C VAL A 152 7.98 -8.41 13.49
N ARG A 153 8.91 -7.45 13.44
CA ARG A 153 9.96 -7.28 14.46
C ARG A 153 9.36 -6.99 15.84
N GLU A 154 8.43 -6.04 15.91
CA GLU A 154 7.74 -5.75 17.17
C GLU A 154 7.07 -6.99 17.76
N GLY A 155 6.36 -7.78 16.93
CA GLY A 155 5.73 -9.02 17.38
C GLY A 155 6.71 -10.06 17.90
N GLN A 156 7.91 -10.14 17.31
CA GLN A 156 8.98 -11.01 17.78
C GLN A 156 9.59 -10.52 19.11
N GLU A 157 9.82 -9.20 19.22
CA GLU A 157 10.38 -8.58 20.43
C GLU A 157 9.46 -8.75 21.64
N ILE A 158 8.15 -8.66 21.47
CA ILE A 158 7.17 -8.88 22.56
C ILE A 158 6.79 -10.35 22.74
N GLY A 159 7.40 -11.28 22.00
CA GLY A 159 7.21 -12.73 22.12
C GLY A 159 5.87 -13.26 21.59
N VAL A 160 5.14 -12.48 20.77
CA VAL A 160 3.89 -12.91 20.14
C VAL A 160 4.17 -13.68 18.85
N PHE A 161 5.13 -13.22 18.06
CA PHE A 161 5.52 -13.87 16.81
C PHE A 161 6.74 -14.75 17.00
N ASP A 162 6.86 -15.78 16.19
CA ASP A 162 7.98 -16.70 16.19
C ASP A 162 9.27 -16.00 15.73
N ALA A 163 10.26 -15.96 16.64
CA ALA A 163 11.54 -15.31 16.39
C ALA A 163 12.44 -16.08 15.40
N SER A 164 12.05 -17.29 15.00
CA SER A 164 12.79 -18.07 14.01
C SER A 164 12.60 -17.58 12.57
N PHE A 165 11.55 -16.80 12.30
CA PHE A 165 11.31 -16.23 10.99
C PHE A 165 12.22 -15.02 10.73
N ASP A 166 12.82 -14.95 9.54
CA ASP A 166 13.41 -13.70 9.05
C ASP A 166 12.31 -12.66 8.84
N PRO A 167 12.41 -11.45 9.44
CA PRO A 167 11.34 -10.44 9.35
C PRO A 167 11.04 -9.97 7.95
N TYR A 168 12.05 -9.90 7.07
CA TYR A 168 11.87 -9.47 5.68
C TYR A 168 11.17 -10.56 4.85
N ILE A 169 11.53 -11.83 5.06
CA ILE A 169 10.88 -12.95 4.36
C ILE A 169 9.43 -13.08 4.82
N ALA A 170 9.18 -12.96 6.13
CA ALA A 170 7.84 -12.97 6.68
C ALA A 170 7.00 -11.80 6.12
N ALA A 171 7.54 -10.58 6.10
CA ALA A 171 6.87 -9.40 5.53
C ALA A 171 6.55 -9.57 4.04
N LYS A 172 7.48 -10.14 3.23
CA LYS A 172 7.23 -10.45 1.82
C LYS A 172 6.08 -11.45 1.64
N SER A 173 6.04 -12.49 2.48
CA SER A 173 4.98 -13.51 2.45
C SER A 173 3.62 -12.93 2.82
N LEU A 174 3.58 -12.08 3.85
CA LEU A 174 2.38 -11.34 4.25
C LEU A 174 1.90 -10.42 3.13
N TRP A 175 2.81 -9.66 2.54
CA TRP A 175 2.46 -8.75 1.44
C TRP A 175 1.93 -9.50 0.23
N ALA A 176 2.59 -10.58 -0.19
CA ALA A 176 2.11 -11.43 -1.28
C ALA A 176 0.70 -11.99 -1.03
N SER A 177 0.41 -12.38 0.21
CA SER A 177 -0.91 -12.88 0.60
C SER A 177 -1.99 -11.78 0.53
N MET A 178 -1.72 -10.60 1.09
CA MET A 178 -2.63 -9.44 1.02
C MET A 178 -2.85 -8.98 -0.42
N HIS A 179 -1.78 -8.97 -1.23
CA HIS A 179 -1.83 -8.64 -2.65
C HIS A 179 -2.74 -9.61 -3.41
N GLY A 180 -2.61 -10.92 -3.16
CA GLY A 180 -3.48 -11.94 -3.75
C GLY A 180 -4.95 -11.73 -3.43
N VAL A 181 -5.27 -11.43 -2.15
CA VAL A 181 -6.65 -11.13 -1.74
C VAL A 181 -7.17 -9.86 -2.39
N ALA A 182 -6.37 -8.80 -2.43
CA ALA A 182 -6.76 -7.54 -3.07
C ALA A 182 -7.11 -7.75 -4.55
N LEU A 183 -6.25 -8.45 -5.31
CA LEU A 183 -6.52 -8.78 -6.72
C LEU A 183 -7.77 -9.62 -6.91
N LEU A 184 -7.98 -10.64 -6.06
CA LEU A 184 -9.20 -11.47 -6.13
C LEU A 184 -10.45 -10.62 -5.92
N LEU A 185 -10.47 -9.74 -4.93
CA LEU A 185 -11.62 -8.90 -4.63
C LEU A 185 -11.86 -7.80 -5.67
N ILE A 186 -10.81 -7.28 -6.30
CA ILE A 186 -10.92 -6.33 -7.42
C ILE A 186 -11.54 -7.00 -8.65
N HIS A 187 -11.08 -8.20 -9.00
CA HIS A 187 -11.53 -8.87 -10.22
C HIS A 187 -12.77 -9.75 -10.03
N LEU A 188 -13.03 -10.20 -8.80
CA LEU A 188 -14.14 -11.07 -8.42
C LEU A 188 -14.82 -10.54 -7.14
N PRO A 189 -15.49 -9.37 -7.19
CA PRO A 189 -16.05 -8.72 -5.98
C PRO A 189 -17.08 -9.61 -5.23
N GLY A 190 -17.72 -10.55 -5.92
CA GLY A 190 -18.62 -11.54 -5.29
C GLY A 190 -17.93 -12.75 -4.67
N PHE A 191 -16.59 -12.84 -4.76
CA PHE A 191 -15.82 -14.02 -4.31
C PHE A 191 -16.11 -14.46 -2.86
N PRO A 192 -16.20 -13.57 -1.86
CA PRO A 192 -16.47 -13.99 -0.48
C PRO A 192 -17.84 -14.64 -0.28
N GLY A 193 -18.83 -14.27 -1.10
CA GLY A 193 -20.18 -14.81 -1.04
C GLY A 193 -20.39 -16.13 -1.80
N LEU A 194 -19.41 -16.58 -2.59
CA LEU A 194 -19.47 -17.81 -3.39
C LEU A 194 -19.20 -19.07 -2.56
N LEU A 195 -20.05 -19.33 -1.55
CA LEU A 195 -19.95 -20.56 -0.75
C LEU A 195 -21.04 -21.55 -1.14
N PRO A 196 -20.69 -22.75 -1.66
CA PRO A 196 -21.69 -23.78 -1.99
C PRO A 196 -22.44 -24.22 -0.73
N GLY A 197 -23.77 -24.14 -0.78
CA GLY A 197 -24.66 -24.72 0.24
C GLY A 197 -24.76 -23.93 1.57
N SER A 198 -24.33 -22.68 1.63
CA SER A 198 -24.54 -21.85 2.81
C SER A 198 -25.45 -20.65 2.52
N ASP A 199 -26.51 -20.50 3.31
CA ASP A 199 -27.29 -19.25 3.41
C ASP A 199 -26.52 -18.12 4.09
N ARG A 200 -25.28 -18.37 4.50
CA ARG A 200 -24.40 -17.44 5.21
C ARG A 200 -23.44 -16.83 4.19
N GLY A 201 -23.88 -15.82 3.47
CA GLY A 201 -22.99 -14.95 2.71
C GLY A 201 -22.02 -14.28 3.67
N ILE A 202 -20.71 -14.43 3.43
CA ILE A 202 -19.69 -13.62 4.10
C ILE A 202 -19.50 -12.37 3.24
N ASP A 203 -19.64 -11.19 3.83
CA ASP A 203 -19.34 -9.96 3.13
C ASP A 203 -17.81 -9.73 2.98
N THR A 204 -17.44 -8.79 2.13
CA THR A 204 -16.03 -8.48 1.86
C THR A 204 -15.28 -8.06 3.12
N ALA A 205 -15.87 -7.26 3.99
CA ALA A 205 -15.21 -6.78 5.21
C ALA A 205 -14.95 -7.95 6.18
N GLN A 206 -15.93 -8.83 6.35
CA GLN A 206 -15.79 -10.04 7.18
C GLN A 206 -14.70 -10.96 6.63
N PHE A 207 -14.65 -11.14 5.29
CA PHE A 207 -13.63 -11.96 4.66
C PHE A 207 -12.21 -11.37 4.88
N VAL A 208 -12.05 -10.06 4.67
CA VAL A 208 -10.78 -9.36 4.88
C VAL A 208 -10.33 -9.50 6.34
N GLN A 209 -11.23 -9.30 7.30
CA GLN A 209 -10.92 -9.45 8.73
C GLN A 209 -10.57 -10.90 9.11
N PHE A 210 -11.26 -11.87 8.55
CA PHE A 210 -10.95 -13.28 8.74
C PHE A 210 -9.55 -13.61 8.19
N HIS A 211 -9.24 -13.16 6.97
CA HIS A 211 -7.94 -13.36 6.36
C HIS A 211 -6.81 -12.69 7.15
N ALA A 212 -7.01 -11.45 7.60
CA ALA A 212 -6.05 -10.76 8.47
C ALA A 212 -5.78 -11.55 9.76
N GLY A 213 -6.83 -12.15 10.35
CA GLY A 213 -6.69 -13.02 11.52
C GLY A 213 -5.95 -14.33 11.22
N LEU A 214 -6.08 -14.90 10.01
CA LEU A 214 -5.29 -16.05 9.59
C LEU A 214 -3.81 -15.71 9.47
N LEU A 215 -3.49 -14.58 8.81
CA LEU A 215 -2.12 -14.10 8.65
C LEU A 215 -1.47 -13.82 10.00
N PHE A 216 -2.18 -13.16 10.92
CA PHE A 216 -1.68 -12.94 12.27
C PHE A 216 -1.30 -14.26 12.96
N ARG A 217 -2.23 -15.23 12.96
CA ARG A 217 -2.00 -16.54 13.62
C ARG A 217 -0.87 -17.33 12.97
N SER A 218 -0.64 -17.18 11.67
CA SER A 218 0.44 -17.89 10.97
C SER A 218 1.84 -17.46 11.42
N LEU A 219 1.96 -16.29 12.04
CA LEU A 219 3.22 -15.76 12.58
C LEU A 219 3.39 -16.04 14.06
N CYS A 220 2.32 -16.43 14.78
CA CYS A 220 2.42 -16.68 16.22
C CYS A 220 3.39 -17.80 16.54
N ALA A 221 4.17 -17.60 17.60
CA ALA A 221 5.01 -18.66 18.16
C ALA A 221 4.15 -19.86 18.55
N SER A 222 4.54 -21.04 18.14
CA SER A 222 3.90 -22.27 18.63
C SER A 222 4.06 -22.35 20.14
N PRO A 223 3.00 -22.68 20.93
CA PRO A 223 3.18 -22.93 22.33
C PRO A 223 4.24 -24.03 22.48
N ALA A 224 5.29 -23.74 23.26
CA ALA A 224 6.38 -24.69 23.48
C ALA A 224 5.78 -26.04 23.84
N SER A 225 6.01 -27.06 23.03
CA SER A 225 5.64 -28.43 23.34
C SER A 225 6.31 -28.78 24.69
N PRO A 226 5.57 -29.20 25.73
CA PRO A 226 6.20 -29.54 26.97
C PRO A 226 7.29 -30.60 26.65
N ALA A 227 8.53 -30.27 26.98
CA ALA A 227 9.65 -31.16 26.78
C ALA A 227 9.27 -32.52 27.39
N CYS A 228 9.20 -33.55 26.56
CA CYS A 228 9.17 -34.93 27.05
C CYS A 228 10.41 -35.11 27.92
N SER A 229 10.25 -34.92 29.22
CA SER A 229 11.21 -35.34 30.19
C SER A 229 11.23 -36.89 30.14
N GLY A 230 12.06 -37.39 29.20
CA GLY A 230 12.40 -38.82 29.17
C GLY A 230 13.11 -39.19 30.45
N GLN A 231 12.36 -39.70 31.40
CA GLN A 231 12.90 -40.51 32.46
C GLN A 231 13.27 -41.86 31.84
N HIS A 232 14.54 -42.07 31.58
CA HIS A 232 15.12 -43.40 31.53
C HIS A 232 15.62 -43.69 32.92
N ALA A 233 14.87 -44.54 33.63
CA ALA A 233 15.33 -45.35 34.73
C ALA A 233 15.87 -46.66 34.17
#